data_64ed2dc854c7bd0154f6951997146d5f
#
_entry.id   64ed2dc854c7bd0154f6951997146d5f
#
_cell.length_a   1.000
_cell.length_b   1.000
_cell.length_c   1.000
_cell.angle_alpha   90.00
_cell.angle_beta   90.00
_cell.angle_gamma   90.00
#
_symmetry.space_group_name_H-M   'P 1'
#
loop_
_entity.id
_entity.type
_entity.pdbx_description
1 polymer ?
#
loop_
_entity_poly.entity_id
_entity_poly.type
_entity_poly.pdbx_seq_one_letter_code
_entity_poly.pdbx_strand_id
1 'polypeptide(L)'
;MAKQTWKPGNMLYPVPAVMVSCQREGGKPNIITVAWAGTICSDPAMLSISVRKNRYSYDIIKETKEFVVNLTTKQLCRATDYCGVRSGRDVDKFQEMHLTPQPSEKVKAPGIAESPVNIECRVTQVLELGTHDMFLAEVVDRKSVV
;
A
#
# COMPACT_ATOMS: atom_id res chain seq x y z
N MET A 1 4.58 -3.09 38.40
CA MET A 1 3.38 -3.33 37.57
C MET A 1 3.22 -4.82 37.32
N ALA A 2 2.04 -5.38 37.63
CA ALA A 2 1.73 -6.78 37.32
C ALA A 2 1.37 -6.91 35.83
N LYS A 3 1.85 -7.97 35.20
CA LYS A 3 1.51 -8.30 33.78
C LYS A 3 0.52 -9.45 33.78
N GLN A 4 -0.41 -9.43 32.84
CA GLN A 4 -1.40 -10.47 32.65
C GLN A 4 -1.10 -11.24 31.35
N THR A 5 -1.28 -12.57 31.39
CA THR A 5 -1.11 -13.43 30.21
C THR A 5 -2.35 -13.36 29.32
N TRP A 6 -2.13 -13.16 28.03
CA TRP A 6 -3.17 -13.12 26.99
C TRP A 6 -2.91 -14.21 25.95
N LYS A 7 -3.95 -14.56 25.18
CA LYS A 7 -3.78 -15.42 24.00
C LYS A 7 -2.88 -14.71 22.98
N PRO A 8 -2.08 -15.48 22.20
CA PRO A 8 -1.30 -14.90 21.11
C PRO A 8 -2.15 -14.05 20.16
N GLY A 9 -1.69 -12.86 19.84
CA GLY A 9 -2.39 -11.92 18.96
C GLY A 9 -1.48 -10.77 18.53
N ASN A 10 -2.01 -9.92 17.66
CA ASN A 10 -1.29 -8.77 17.11
C ASN A 10 -1.26 -7.64 18.12
N MET A 11 -0.05 -7.28 18.60
CA MET A 11 0.15 -6.22 19.61
C MET A 11 1.30 -5.28 19.27
N LEU A 12 1.87 -5.40 18.05
CA LEU A 12 2.94 -4.51 17.61
C LEU A 12 2.35 -3.20 17.08
N TYR A 13 2.20 -2.21 17.95
CA TYR A 13 1.67 -0.89 17.64
C TYR A 13 2.56 0.20 18.23
N PRO A 14 2.61 1.41 17.64
CA PRO A 14 1.86 1.85 16.46
C PRO A 14 2.39 1.24 15.16
N VAL A 15 1.52 1.14 14.16
CA VAL A 15 1.86 0.75 12.80
C VAL A 15 1.58 1.90 11.84
N PRO A 16 2.29 2.00 10.69
CA PRO A 16 1.96 3.00 9.68
C PRO A 16 0.60 2.67 9.05
N ALA A 17 -0.12 3.71 8.62
CA ALA A 17 -1.26 3.57 7.73
C ALA A 17 -0.91 4.26 6.42
N VAL A 18 -0.75 3.50 5.35
CA VAL A 18 -0.34 4.01 4.03
C VAL A 18 -1.37 3.64 2.97
N MET A 19 -1.51 4.49 1.96
CA MET A 19 -2.33 4.20 0.79
C MET A 19 -1.43 3.59 -0.29
N VAL A 20 -1.76 2.38 -0.74
CA VAL A 20 -1.02 1.67 -1.80
C VAL A 20 -1.84 1.72 -3.09
N SER A 21 -1.28 2.33 -4.12
CA SER A 21 -1.88 2.39 -5.44
C SER A 21 -1.29 1.34 -6.36
N CYS A 22 -2.13 0.78 -7.21
CA CYS A 22 -1.77 -0.25 -8.18
C CYS A 22 -2.69 -0.15 -9.42
N GLN A 23 -2.24 -0.70 -10.55
CA GLN A 23 -3.00 -0.64 -11.79
C GLN A 23 -2.56 -1.78 -12.73
N ARG A 24 -3.55 -2.45 -13.36
CA ARG A 24 -3.29 -3.30 -14.52
C ARG A 24 -3.05 -2.45 -15.76
N GLU A 25 -2.31 -2.96 -16.70
CA GLU A 25 -2.15 -2.31 -18.01
C GLU A 25 -3.52 -2.11 -18.68
N GLY A 26 -3.80 -0.86 -19.08
CA GLY A 26 -5.10 -0.49 -19.65
C GLY A 26 -6.28 -0.48 -18.69
N GLY A 27 -6.07 -0.82 -17.41
CA GLY A 27 -7.09 -0.83 -16.37
C GLY A 27 -7.18 0.48 -15.60
N LYS A 28 -8.22 0.58 -14.76
CA LYS A 28 -8.34 1.70 -13.82
C LYS A 28 -7.38 1.53 -12.64
N PRO A 29 -6.77 2.62 -12.15
CA PRO A 29 -5.99 2.56 -10.93
C PRO A 29 -6.86 2.29 -9.71
N ASN A 30 -6.32 1.59 -8.73
CA ASN A 30 -6.99 1.33 -7.47
C ASN A 30 -6.08 1.67 -6.30
N ILE A 31 -6.69 1.89 -5.14
CA ILE A 31 -6.00 2.20 -3.89
C ILE A 31 -6.48 1.23 -2.82
N ILE A 32 -5.56 0.72 -2.03
CA ILE A 32 -5.84 0.01 -0.78
C ILE A 32 -5.07 0.65 0.36
N THR A 33 -5.72 0.84 1.50
CA THR A 33 -5.03 1.24 2.72
C THR A 33 -4.52 0.01 3.43
N VAL A 34 -3.24 0.00 3.76
CA VAL A 34 -2.60 -1.07 4.51
C VAL A 34 -1.90 -0.53 5.75
N ALA A 35 -1.94 -1.31 6.82
CA ALA A 35 -1.23 -1.04 8.07
C ALA A 35 -0.11 -2.06 8.31
N TRP A 36 -0.18 -3.22 7.68
CA TRP A 36 0.90 -4.21 7.71
C TRP A 36 1.92 -3.86 6.62
N ALA A 37 2.73 -2.84 6.90
CA ALA A 37 3.77 -2.32 6.02
C ALA A 37 4.99 -1.90 6.82
N GLY A 38 6.18 -2.02 6.24
CA GLY A 38 7.40 -1.59 6.90
C GLY A 38 8.63 -1.68 6.03
N THR A 39 9.65 -0.93 6.40
CA THR A 39 11.00 -1.01 5.84
C THR A 39 11.65 -2.30 6.27
N ILE A 40 12.27 -3.04 5.36
CA ILE A 40 12.88 -4.34 5.62
C ILE A 40 14.38 -4.40 5.32
N CYS A 41 14.91 -3.52 4.47
CA CYS A 41 16.32 -3.48 4.11
C CYS A 41 16.73 -2.07 3.72
N SER A 42 17.97 -1.69 4.07
CA SER A 42 18.51 -0.36 3.77
C SER A 42 19.28 -0.33 2.44
N ASP A 43 20.02 -1.40 2.14
CA ASP A 43 20.79 -1.53 0.91
C ASP A 43 20.76 -3.00 0.43
N PRO A 44 20.03 -3.30 -0.67
CA PRO A 44 19.16 -2.37 -1.40
C PRO A 44 17.98 -1.86 -0.55
N ALA A 45 17.47 -0.66 -0.88
CA ALA A 45 16.31 -0.11 -0.18
C ALA A 45 15.06 -0.95 -0.47
N MET A 46 14.46 -1.53 0.56
CA MET A 46 13.31 -2.44 0.44
C MET A 46 12.27 -2.17 1.51
N LEU A 47 11.03 -2.43 1.15
CA LEU A 47 9.90 -2.45 2.06
C LEU A 47 9.00 -3.65 1.78
N SER A 48 8.12 -3.96 2.71
CA SER A 48 7.10 -4.98 2.53
C SER A 48 5.71 -4.42 2.81
N ILE A 49 4.72 -5.01 2.15
CA ILE A 49 3.31 -4.85 2.48
C ILE A 49 2.68 -6.24 2.57
N SER A 50 1.78 -6.44 3.54
CA SER A 50 1.00 -7.67 3.67
C SER A 50 -0.45 -7.39 3.31
N VAL A 51 -1.00 -8.13 2.34
CA VAL A 51 -2.32 -7.91 1.78
C VAL A 51 -3.14 -9.20 1.85
N ARG A 52 -4.41 -9.10 2.27
CA ARG A 52 -5.33 -10.23 2.27
C ARG A 52 -5.67 -10.66 0.84
N LYS A 53 -5.69 -11.97 0.61
CA LYS A 53 -5.97 -12.58 -0.72
C LYS A 53 -7.33 -12.18 -1.31
N ASN A 54 -8.31 -11.85 -0.48
CA ASN A 54 -9.64 -11.44 -0.91
C ASN A 54 -9.77 -9.94 -1.28
N ARG A 55 -8.72 -9.15 -1.08
CA ARG A 55 -8.73 -7.72 -1.44
C ARG A 55 -8.54 -7.54 -2.94
N TYR A 56 -9.26 -6.58 -3.52
CA TYR A 56 -9.20 -6.31 -4.97
C TYR A 56 -7.80 -5.97 -5.48
N SER A 57 -7.02 -5.22 -4.71
CA SER A 57 -5.64 -4.87 -5.06
C SER A 57 -4.68 -6.07 -5.02
N TYR A 58 -5.00 -7.14 -4.29
CA TYR A 58 -4.14 -8.31 -4.16
C TYR A 58 -3.79 -8.92 -5.52
N ASP A 59 -4.80 -9.23 -6.33
CA ASP A 59 -4.60 -9.84 -7.65
C ASP A 59 -3.84 -8.90 -8.58
N ILE A 60 -4.12 -7.59 -8.51
CA ILE A 60 -3.45 -6.59 -9.33
C ILE A 60 -1.95 -6.57 -9.01
N ILE A 61 -1.59 -6.47 -7.73
CA ILE A 61 -0.18 -6.41 -7.30
C ILE A 61 0.54 -7.73 -7.59
N LYS A 62 -0.13 -8.86 -7.39
CA LYS A 62 0.44 -10.19 -7.67
C LYS A 62 0.73 -10.39 -9.16
N GLU A 63 -0.14 -9.87 -10.03
CA GLU A 63 -0.01 -9.94 -11.48
C GLU A 63 1.05 -8.96 -12.01
N THR A 64 0.95 -7.69 -11.62
CA THR A 64 1.79 -6.62 -12.16
C THR A 64 3.18 -6.55 -11.55
N LYS A 65 3.34 -7.04 -10.31
CA LYS A 65 4.57 -6.94 -9.52
C LYS A 65 5.00 -5.51 -9.23
N GLU A 66 4.06 -4.57 -9.27
CA GLU A 66 4.33 -3.16 -9.08
C GLU A 66 3.27 -2.51 -8.19
N PHE A 67 3.68 -1.57 -7.38
CA PHE A 67 2.78 -0.71 -6.62
C PHE A 67 3.50 0.56 -6.17
N VAL A 68 2.74 1.55 -5.73
CA VAL A 68 3.27 2.78 -5.14
C VAL A 68 2.73 2.92 -3.72
N VAL A 69 3.62 3.14 -2.76
CA VAL A 69 3.24 3.48 -1.38
C VAL A 69 3.15 4.99 -1.28
N ASN A 70 1.98 5.48 -0.85
CA ASN A 70 1.70 6.90 -0.70
C ASN A 70 1.52 7.21 0.78
N LEU A 71 2.37 8.07 1.33
CA LEU A 71 2.30 8.44 2.74
C LEU A 71 1.07 9.31 3.00
N THR A 72 0.51 9.17 4.17
CA THR A 72 -0.73 9.81 4.57
C THR A 72 -0.49 11.07 5.40
N THR A 73 -1.44 11.98 5.36
CA THR A 73 -1.46 13.22 6.15
C THR A 73 -2.79 13.35 6.87
N LYS A 74 -2.91 14.33 7.74
CA LYS A 74 -4.19 14.68 8.38
C LYS A 74 -5.27 15.00 7.34
N GLN A 75 -4.92 15.69 6.27
CA GLN A 75 -5.86 16.05 5.18
C GLN A 75 -6.36 14.81 4.44
N LEU A 76 -5.54 13.77 4.35
CA LEU A 76 -5.87 12.51 3.68
C LEU A 76 -6.56 11.49 4.60
N CYS A 77 -6.83 11.82 5.86
CA CYS A 77 -7.38 10.88 6.85
C CYS A 77 -8.67 10.21 6.37
N ARG A 78 -9.62 10.98 5.82
CA ARG A 78 -10.89 10.46 5.29
C ARG A 78 -10.66 9.52 4.09
N ALA A 79 -9.78 9.90 3.17
CA ALA A 79 -9.44 9.08 2.01
C ALA A 79 -8.74 7.79 2.43
N THR A 80 -7.84 7.87 3.42
CA THR A 80 -7.13 6.72 3.98
C THR A 80 -8.10 5.70 4.57
N ASP A 81 -9.06 6.14 5.38
CA ASP A 81 -10.10 5.27 5.94
C ASP A 81 -10.97 4.67 4.83
N TYR A 82 -11.51 5.49 3.95
CA TYR A 82 -12.37 5.06 2.84
C TYR A 82 -11.70 4.00 1.97
N CYS A 83 -10.46 4.21 1.56
CA CYS A 83 -9.70 3.28 0.71
C CYS A 83 -9.41 1.94 1.41
N GLY A 84 -9.45 1.91 2.73
CA GLY A 84 -9.29 0.70 3.53
C GLY A 84 -10.55 -0.14 3.69
N VAL A 85 -11.74 0.51 3.71
CA VAL A 85 -13.01 -0.16 4.00
C VAL A 85 -13.85 -0.47 2.75
N ARG A 86 -13.67 0.26 1.65
CA ARG A 86 -14.37 0.03 0.38
C ARG A 86 -13.56 -0.85 -0.56
N SER A 87 -14.26 -1.55 -1.45
CA SER A 87 -13.63 -2.39 -2.48
C SER A 87 -13.54 -1.66 -3.82
N GLY A 88 -12.41 -1.78 -4.50
CA GLY A 88 -12.26 -1.31 -5.89
C GLY A 88 -13.11 -2.06 -6.91
N ARG A 89 -13.76 -3.17 -6.51
CA ARG A 89 -14.78 -3.85 -7.34
C ARG A 89 -16.05 -3.02 -7.47
N ASP A 90 -16.37 -2.24 -6.44
CA ASP A 90 -17.65 -1.55 -6.31
C ASP A 90 -17.54 -0.05 -6.57
N VAL A 91 -16.38 0.55 -6.32
CA VAL A 91 -16.17 2.00 -6.39
C VAL A 91 -14.85 2.37 -7.05
N ASP A 92 -14.82 3.54 -7.69
CA ASP A 92 -13.59 4.20 -8.13
C ASP A 92 -13.08 5.11 -7.00
N LYS A 93 -12.07 4.67 -6.28
CA LYS A 93 -11.57 5.35 -5.08
C LYS A 93 -10.88 6.67 -5.39
N PHE A 94 -10.22 6.79 -6.55
CA PHE A 94 -9.64 8.06 -6.98
C PHE A 94 -10.74 9.10 -7.19
N GLN A 95 -11.78 8.72 -7.92
CA GLN A 95 -12.91 9.62 -8.18
C GLN A 95 -13.69 9.96 -6.92
N GLU A 96 -14.07 8.96 -6.12
CA GLU A 96 -14.87 9.15 -4.90
C GLU A 96 -14.18 10.03 -3.84
N MET A 97 -12.87 9.90 -3.72
CA MET A 97 -12.09 10.66 -2.74
C MET A 97 -11.41 11.90 -3.33
N HIS A 98 -11.72 12.25 -4.59
CA HIS A 98 -11.15 13.40 -5.29
C HIS A 98 -9.61 13.39 -5.28
N LEU A 99 -9.04 12.20 -5.49
CA LEU A 99 -7.60 12.00 -5.58
C LEU A 99 -7.17 11.98 -7.05
N THR A 100 -5.97 12.50 -7.30
CA THR A 100 -5.42 12.62 -8.64
C THR A 100 -4.35 11.54 -8.88
N PRO A 101 -4.55 10.63 -9.85
CA PRO A 101 -3.47 9.72 -10.25
C PRO A 101 -2.29 10.51 -10.82
N GLN A 102 -1.12 10.32 -10.24
CA GLN A 102 0.12 10.95 -10.69
C GLN A 102 1.00 9.90 -11.37
N PRO A 103 1.44 10.13 -12.61
CA PRO A 103 2.34 9.20 -13.30
C PRO A 103 3.63 8.97 -12.50
N SER A 104 4.04 7.71 -12.45
CA SER A 104 5.29 7.25 -11.85
C SER A 104 6.43 7.31 -12.86
N GLU A 105 7.69 7.25 -12.37
CA GLU A 105 8.89 7.28 -13.22
C GLU A 105 9.36 5.89 -13.63
N LYS A 106 9.26 4.93 -12.72
CA LYS A 106 9.86 3.59 -12.87
C LYS A 106 8.84 2.46 -12.92
N VAL A 107 7.61 2.70 -12.49
CA VAL A 107 6.53 1.71 -12.48
C VAL A 107 5.30 2.24 -13.23
N LYS A 108 4.44 1.33 -13.67
CA LYS A 108 3.19 1.71 -14.37
C LYS A 108 2.08 2.15 -13.40
N ALA A 109 2.11 1.65 -12.17
CA ALA A 109 1.17 2.06 -11.13
C ALA A 109 1.34 3.55 -10.81
N PRO A 110 0.26 4.35 -10.77
CA PRO A 110 0.37 5.77 -10.46
C PRO A 110 0.53 6.01 -8.97
N GLY A 111 1.19 7.09 -8.61
CA GLY A 111 1.12 7.67 -7.28
C GLY A 111 -0.17 8.45 -7.05
N ILE A 112 -0.33 9.00 -5.85
CA ILE A 112 -1.42 9.92 -5.48
C ILE A 112 -0.81 11.31 -5.36
N ALA A 113 -1.26 12.26 -6.20
CA ALA A 113 -0.67 13.60 -6.26
C ALA A 113 -0.79 14.37 -4.93
N GLU A 114 -1.86 14.15 -4.18
CA GLU A 114 -2.12 14.78 -2.89
C GLU A 114 -1.28 14.21 -1.73
N SER A 115 -0.60 13.08 -1.95
CA SER A 115 0.31 12.50 -0.97
C SER A 115 1.66 13.23 -0.99
N PRO A 116 2.26 13.55 0.19
CA PRO A 116 3.53 14.26 0.24
C PRO A 116 4.72 13.39 -0.20
N VAL A 117 4.60 12.08 -0.17
CA VAL A 117 5.66 11.14 -0.57
C VAL A 117 5.04 9.95 -1.29
N ASN A 118 5.55 9.68 -2.48
CA ASN A 118 5.20 8.50 -3.28
C ASN A 118 6.46 7.63 -3.41
N ILE A 119 6.37 6.36 -3.04
CA ILE A 119 7.47 5.40 -3.06
C ILE A 119 7.12 4.33 -4.09
N GLU A 120 7.83 4.32 -5.21
CA GLU A 120 7.62 3.38 -6.30
C GLU A 120 8.33 2.07 -5.99
N CYS A 121 7.58 0.97 -6.05
CA CYS A 121 8.05 -0.33 -5.61
C CYS A 121 7.88 -1.40 -6.70
N ARG A 122 8.88 -2.27 -6.78
CA ARG A 122 8.84 -3.46 -7.63
C ARG A 122 8.96 -4.70 -6.77
N VAL A 123 7.97 -5.60 -6.85
CA VAL A 123 7.93 -6.84 -6.04
C VAL A 123 9.04 -7.77 -6.47
N THR A 124 9.84 -8.21 -5.52
CA THR A 124 10.92 -9.18 -5.72
C THR A 124 10.55 -10.57 -5.23
N GLN A 125 9.71 -10.67 -4.21
CA GLN A 125 9.31 -11.94 -3.60
C GLN A 125 7.91 -11.82 -2.98
N VAL A 126 7.15 -12.89 -3.02
CA VAL A 126 5.86 -13.02 -2.32
C VAL A 126 5.95 -14.18 -1.35
N LEU A 127 5.68 -13.94 -0.08
CA LEU A 127 5.62 -14.95 0.96
C LEU A 127 4.17 -15.23 1.32
N GLU A 128 3.76 -16.50 1.19
CA GLU A 128 2.44 -16.95 1.61
C GLU A 128 2.46 -17.26 3.10
N LEU A 129 1.71 -16.48 3.89
CA LEU A 129 1.75 -16.59 5.36
C LEU A 129 0.49 -17.23 5.95
N GLY A 130 -0.66 -16.92 5.43
CA GLY A 130 -1.95 -17.39 5.98
C GLY A 130 -3.07 -16.52 5.44
N THR A 131 -3.66 -15.65 6.28
CA THR A 131 -4.68 -14.68 5.84
C THR A 131 -4.14 -13.62 4.91
N HIS A 132 -2.84 -13.34 5.01
CA HIS A 132 -2.12 -12.35 4.21
C HIS A 132 -0.97 -13.03 3.46
N ASP A 133 -0.69 -12.51 2.26
CA ASP A 133 0.60 -12.71 1.61
C ASP A 133 1.43 -11.45 1.80
N MET A 134 2.73 -11.62 2.08
CA MET A 134 3.69 -10.54 2.22
C MET A 134 4.41 -10.32 0.91
N PHE A 135 4.29 -9.12 0.36
CA PHE A 135 5.01 -8.70 -0.84
C PHE A 135 6.27 -7.96 -0.41
N LEU A 136 7.43 -8.53 -0.69
CA LEU A 136 8.72 -7.89 -0.51
C LEU A 136 9.04 -7.13 -1.80
N ALA A 137 9.39 -5.86 -1.68
CA ALA A 137 9.61 -5.02 -2.84
C ALA A 137 10.85 -4.15 -2.68
N GLU A 138 11.57 -3.97 -3.79
CA GLU A 138 12.63 -2.99 -3.91
C GLU A 138 12.02 -1.62 -4.19
N VAL A 139 12.52 -0.60 -3.50
CA VAL A 139 12.19 0.80 -3.79
C VAL A 139 13.00 1.22 -5.01
N VAL A 140 12.31 1.47 -6.13
CA VAL A 140 12.94 1.79 -7.41
C VAL A 140 12.94 3.29 -7.73
N ASP A 141 12.08 4.06 -7.07
CA ASP A 141 12.06 5.52 -7.10
C ASP A 141 11.28 6.09 -5.92
N ARG A 142 11.50 7.36 -5.64
CA ARG A 142 10.79 8.09 -4.59
C ARG A 142 10.64 9.57 -4.96
N LYS A 143 9.41 10.04 -4.91
CA LYS A 143 9.08 11.47 -5.00
C LYS A 143 8.67 12.01 -3.64
N SER A 144 9.11 13.20 -3.30
CA SER A 144 8.68 13.90 -2.09
C SER A 144 8.55 15.40 -2.36
N VAL A 145 7.59 16.03 -1.67
CA VAL A 145 7.52 17.49 -1.65
C VAL A 145 8.77 18.07 -0.96
N VAL A 146 9.25 19.21 -1.43
CA VAL A 146 10.39 19.95 -0.89
C VAL A 146 9.90 21.18 -0.16
#